data_adb9a122e991be933db931e40b163c9e
#
_entry.id   adb9a122e991be933db931e40b163c9e
#
_cell.length_a   1.000
_cell.length_b   1.000
_cell.length_c   1.000
_cell.angle_alpha   90.00
_cell.angle_beta   90.00
_cell.angle_gamma   90.00
#
_symmetry.space_group_name_H-M   'P 1'
#
loop_
_entity.id
_entity.type
_entity.pdbx_description
1 polymer ?
#
loop_
_entity_poly.entity_id
_entity_poly.type
_entity_poly.pdbx_seq_one_letter_code
_entity_poly.pdbx_strand_id
1 'polypeptide(L)' 'MAMKMFTNASSAFDGESIAINSDIVASVFELISPDENAKLQIRTVIFGVNGTDWHVKEPYLEVVNTLNQKD' A
#
# COMPACT_ATOMS: atom_id res chain seq x y z
N MET A 1 -6.31 -1.91 18.25
CA MET A 1 -6.50 -1.60 16.82
C MET A 1 -5.49 -0.54 16.40
N ALA A 2 -4.75 -0.80 15.34
CA ALA A 2 -3.70 0.08 14.87
C ALA A 2 -4.01 0.58 13.47
N MET A 3 -4.36 1.86 13.35
CA MET A 3 -4.58 2.49 12.04
C MET A 3 -3.28 3.12 11.58
N LYS A 4 -2.81 2.71 10.41
CA LYS A 4 -1.59 3.23 9.81
C LYS A 4 -1.93 4.04 8.57
N MET A 5 -1.27 5.17 8.39
CA MET A 5 -1.57 6.11 7.32
C MET A 5 -0.64 5.90 6.13
N PHE A 6 -1.22 5.86 4.95
CA PHE A 6 -0.49 5.75 3.69
C PHE A 6 -1.08 6.71 2.66
N THR A 7 -0.39 6.85 1.54
CA THR A 7 -0.86 7.66 0.42
C THR A 7 -1.41 6.75 -0.68
N ASN A 8 -2.65 6.98 -1.05
CA ASN A 8 -3.33 6.14 -2.04
C ASN A 8 -2.69 6.29 -3.42
N ALA A 9 -2.50 5.16 -4.10
CA ALA A 9 -1.94 5.12 -5.45
C ALA A 9 -2.95 4.62 -6.50
N SER A 10 -4.19 4.33 -6.10
CA SER A 10 -5.21 3.91 -7.06
C SER A 10 -5.67 5.09 -7.90
N SER A 11 -6.06 4.83 -9.15
CA SER A 11 -6.41 5.88 -10.10
C SER A 11 -7.56 6.78 -9.65
N ALA A 12 -8.51 6.22 -8.89
CA ALA A 12 -9.69 6.97 -8.44
C ALA A 12 -9.37 7.91 -7.29
N PHE A 13 -8.38 7.59 -6.46
CA PHE A 13 -8.07 8.34 -5.23
C PHE A 13 -6.60 8.69 -5.11
N ASP A 14 -5.93 8.81 -6.23
CA ASP A 14 -4.48 9.03 -6.28
C ASP A 14 -4.07 10.25 -5.46
N GLY A 15 -3.12 10.06 -4.56
CA GLY A 15 -2.59 11.12 -3.71
C GLY A 15 -3.36 11.36 -2.42
N GLU A 16 -4.53 10.76 -2.24
CA GLU A 16 -5.29 10.93 -1.01
C GLU A 16 -4.78 10.02 0.10
N SER A 17 -4.90 10.48 1.34
CA SER A 17 -4.52 9.67 2.50
C SER A 17 -5.48 8.50 2.69
N ILE A 18 -4.93 7.35 3.07
CA ILE A 18 -5.72 6.20 3.43
C ILE A 18 -5.20 5.64 4.76
N ALA A 19 -6.12 5.28 5.64
CA ALA A 19 -5.78 4.64 6.91
C ALA A 19 -6.15 3.17 6.84
N ILE A 20 -5.18 2.30 7.11
CA ILE A 20 -5.37 0.86 7.03
C ILE A 20 -5.13 0.24 8.41
N ASN A 21 -6.06 -0.61 8.85
CA ASN A 21 -5.91 -1.33 10.10
C ASN A 21 -4.86 -2.42 9.93
N SER A 22 -3.74 -2.30 10.64
CA SER A 22 -2.64 -3.25 10.51
C SER A 22 -3.01 -4.66 10.99
N ASP A 23 -4.05 -4.80 11.81
CA ASP A 23 -4.49 -6.09 12.31
C ASP A 23 -5.14 -6.96 11.23
N ILE A 24 -5.59 -6.36 10.13
CA ILE A 24 -6.23 -7.11 9.04
C ILE A 24 -5.30 -7.29 7.83
N VAL A 25 -4.05 -6.86 7.93
CA VAL A 25 -3.09 -7.02 6.82
C VAL A 25 -2.54 -8.45 6.81
N ALA A 26 -2.64 -9.10 5.67
CA ALA A 26 -2.14 -10.47 5.49
C ALA A 26 -0.78 -10.49 4.80
N SER A 27 -0.58 -9.63 3.79
CA SER A 27 0.67 -9.62 3.03
C SER A 27 0.88 -8.27 2.36
N VAL A 28 2.15 -8.00 2.04
CA VAL A 28 2.57 -6.79 1.32
C VAL A 28 3.54 -7.22 0.23
N PHE A 29 3.42 -6.66 -0.97
CA PHE A 29 4.39 -6.94 -2.03
C PHE A 29 4.52 -5.74 -2.97
N GLU A 30 5.59 -5.75 -3.77
CA GLU A 30 5.79 -4.76 -4.79
C GLU A 30 5.17 -5.22 -6.10
N LEU A 31 4.48 -4.29 -6.77
CA LEU A 31 3.98 -4.51 -8.12
C LEU A 31 4.76 -3.59 -9.05
N ILE A 32 5.43 -4.19 -10.05
CA ILE A 32 6.16 -3.46 -11.06
C ILE A 32 5.42 -3.61 -12.38
N SER A 33 5.00 -2.49 -12.95
CA SER A 33 4.27 -2.51 -14.22
C SER A 33 4.71 -1.33 -15.10
N PRO A 34 4.70 -1.49 -16.43
CA PRO A 34 4.99 -0.37 -17.32
C PRO A 34 3.82 0.60 -17.37
N ASP A 35 4.14 1.90 -17.48
CA ASP A 35 3.13 2.92 -17.72
C ASP A 35 2.91 3.10 -19.25
N GLU A 36 2.15 4.12 -19.64
CA GLU A 36 1.84 4.41 -21.03
C GLU A 36 3.08 4.68 -21.89
N ASN A 37 4.15 5.14 -21.27
CA ASN A 37 5.42 5.47 -21.94
C ASN A 37 6.46 4.36 -21.81
N ALA A 38 6.03 3.17 -21.39
CA ALA A 38 6.88 2.01 -21.13
C ALA A 38 7.90 2.23 -20.00
N LYS A 39 7.70 3.25 -19.17
CA LYS A 39 8.50 3.43 -17.96
C LYS A 39 7.96 2.53 -16.87
N LEU A 40 8.86 1.90 -16.11
CA LEU A 40 8.45 1.03 -15.03
C LEU A 40 7.95 1.86 -13.85
N GLN A 41 6.76 1.51 -13.37
CA GLN A 41 6.19 2.07 -12.15
C GLN A 41 6.22 1.00 -11.07
N ILE A 42 6.67 1.38 -9.89
CA ILE A 42 6.70 0.48 -8.74
C ILE A 42 5.64 0.95 -7.76
N ARG A 43 4.73 0.05 -7.43
CA ARG A 43 3.69 0.30 -6.43
C ARG A 43 3.80 -0.73 -5.34
N THR A 44 3.41 -0.35 -4.14
CA THR A 44 3.28 -1.28 -3.03
C THR A 44 1.82 -1.67 -2.89
N VAL A 45 1.56 -2.98 -2.83
CA VAL A 45 0.21 -3.50 -2.68
C VAL A 45 0.10 -4.17 -1.31
N ILE A 46 -0.92 -3.79 -0.56
CA ILE A 46 -1.21 -4.33 0.76
C ILE A 46 -2.47 -5.18 0.64
N PHE A 47 -2.38 -6.46 1.02
CA PHE A 47 -3.54 -7.35 1.03
C PHE A 47 -4.07 -7.54 2.44
N GLY A 48 -5.38 -7.42 2.58
CA GLY A 48 -6.08 -7.73 3.81
C GLY A 48 -6.55 -9.18 3.87
N VAL A 49 -6.78 -9.68 5.07
CA VAL A 49 -7.26 -11.05 5.29
C VAL A 49 -8.65 -11.28 4.73
N ASN A 50 -9.39 -10.22 4.46
CA ASN A 50 -10.74 -10.27 3.89
C ASN A 50 -10.74 -10.28 2.36
N GLY A 51 -9.58 -10.37 1.72
CA GLY A 51 -9.45 -10.35 0.26
C GLY A 51 -9.39 -8.96 -0.36
N THR A 52 -9.44 -7.91 0.44
CA THR A 52 -9.32 -6.54 -0.04
C THR A 52 -7.85 -6.20 -0.30
N ASP A 53 -7.58 -5.42 -1.35
CA ASP A 53 -6.23 -4.94 -1.61
C ASP A 53 -6.21 -3.41 -1.69
N TRP A 54 -5.07 -2.83 -1.30
CA TRP A 54 -4.84 -1.39 -1.36
C TRP A 54 -3.51 -1.11 -2.03
N HIS A 55 -3.50 -0.16 -2.97
CA HIS A 55 -2.30 0.30 -3.65
C HIS A 55 -1.86 1.62 -3.02
N VAL A 56 -0.61 1.67 -2.58
CA VAL A 56 -0.07 2.85 -1.90
C VAL A 56 1.23 3.31 -2.57
N LYS A 57 1.55 4.59 -2.39
CA LYS A 57 2.73 5.21 -3.02
C LYS A 57 4.01 4.99 -2.23
N GLU A 58 3.91 4.74 -0.94
CA GLU A 58 5.08 4.53 -0.10
C GLU A 58 5.89 3.31 -0.56
N PRO A 59 7.22 3.35 -0.49
CA PRO A 59 8.05 2.21 -0.87
C PRO A 59 7.79 1.00 0.01
N TYR A 60 8.03 -0.18 -0.54
CA TYR A 60 7.76 -1.46 0.12
C TYR A 60 8.34 -1.53 1.54
N LEU A 61 9.63 -1.18 1.71
CA LEU A 61 10.26 -1.26 3.03
C LEU A 61 9.65 -0.27 4.02
N GLU A 62 9.26 0.92 3.56
CA GLU A 62 8.59 1.89 4.41
C GLU A 62 7.22 1.38 4.86
N VAL A 63 6.47 0.75 3.95
CA VAL A 63 5.15 0.17 4.28
C VAL A 63 5.31 -0.92 5.33
N VAL A 64 6.26 -1.84 5.12
CA VAL A 64 6.50 -2.93 6.07
C VAL A 64 6.88 -2.37 7.44
N ASN A 65 7.78 -1.39 7.47
CA ASN A 65 8.20 -0.78 8.73
C ASN A 65 7.04 -0.08 9.44
N THR A 66 6.22 0.65 8.68
CA THR A 66 5.07 1.36 9.24
C THR A 66 4.06 0.38 9.84
N LEU A 67 3.78 -0.71 9.14
CA LEU A 67 2.83 -1.73 9.61
C LEU A 67 3.34 -2.45 10.86
N ASN A 68 4.66 -2.54 11.03
CA ASN A 68 5.28 -3.21 12.17
C ASN A 68 5.52 -2.28 13.36
N GLN A 69 5.27 -0.99 13.23
CA GLN A 69 5.42 -0.06 14.35
C GLN A 69 4.40 -0.37 15.44
N LYS A 70 4.87 -0.34 16.67
CA LYS A 70 4.00 -0.52 17.82
C LYS A 70 3.22 0.77 18.08
N ASP A 71 2.02 0.62 18.54
CA ASP A 71 1.17 1.75 18.92
C ASP A 71 1.60 2.37 20.24
#